data_8409af113a2945c39dd02e30ddb70d9e
#
_entry.id   8409af113a2945c39dd02e30ddb70d9e
#
_cell.length_a   1.000
_cell.length_b   1.000
_cell.length_c   1.000
_cell.angle_alpha   90.00
_cell.angle_beta   90.00
_cell.angle_gamma   90.00
#
_symmetry.space_group_name_H-M   'P 1'
#
loop_
_entity.id
_entity.type
_entity.pdbx_description
1 polymer ?
#
loop_
_entity_poly.entity_id
_entity_poly.type
_entity_poly.pdbx_seq_one_letter_code
_entity_poly.pdbx_strand_id
1 'polypeptide(L)'
;MNREISIAPVRKRIVVAASAQRAFEVFTSGIDRWWPKSHGIGASPLRESVIEPFTGGRWFTRHEDGSDVVVGHVRVWQPPERFVVSWEISADWKPEPRMALASEVEVRFVVESQARTRVEVEHRNFERMGIEAGEKMRSAVDGGWSPLLELFAKHVVV
;
A
#
# COMPACT_ATOMS: atom_id res chain seq x y z
N MET A 1 21.94 25.42 -12.12
CA MET A 1 20.55 25.10 -12.48
C MET A 1 20.13 23.80 -11.79
N ASN A 2 19.24 23.91 -10.84
CA ASN A 2 18.77 22.73 -10.12
C ASN A 2 17.70 22.05 -10.95
N ARG A 3 18.02 20.88 -11.45
CA ARG A 3 17.00 19.98 -12.01
C ARG A 3 16.48 19.13 -10.87
N GLU A 4 15.20 19.29 -10.55
CA GLU A 4 14.55 18.34 -9.69
C GLU A 4 14.50 17.00 -10.43
N ILE A 5 14.99 15.97 -9.75
CA ILE A 5 14.93 14.61 -10.26
C ILE A 5 13.59 14.04 -9.80
N SER A 6 12.80 13.61 -10.76
CA SER A 6 11.53 12.93 -10.46
C SER A 6 11.47 11.60 -11.15
N ILE A 7 10.85 10.65 -10.49
CA ILE A 7 10.55 9.33 -11.02
C ILE A 7 9.03 9.26 -11.16
N ALA A 8 8.55 8.81 -12.32
CA ALA A 8 7.13 8.73 -12.58
C ALA A 8 6.42 7.83 -11.56
N PRO A 9 5.22 8.18 -11.09
CA PRO A 9 4.46 7.32 -10.20
C PRO A 9 3.99 6.04 -10.92
N VAL A 10 3.69 5.03 -10.13
CA VAL A 10 2.97 3.83 -10.59
C VAL A 10 1.49 4.05 -10.33
N ARG A 11 0.65 3.89 -11.36
CA ARG A 11 -0.80 4.01 -11.23
C ARG A 11 -1.46 2.73 -11.72
N LYS A 12 -2.30 2.16 -10.87
CA LYS A 12 -3.08 0.96 -11.17
C LYS A 12 -4.50 1.18 -10.72
N ARG A 13 -5.45 0.49 -11.34
CA ARG A 13 -6.85 0.55 -10.95
C ARG A 13 -7.54 -0.77 -11.18
N ILE A 14 -8.61 -0.98 -10.44
CA ILE A 14 -9.50 -2.13 -10.60
C ILE A 14 -10.92 -1.69 -10.25
N VAL A 15 -11.90 -2.26 -10.94
CA VAL A 15 -13.31 -2.02 -10.63
C VAL A 15 -13.84 -3.23 -9.89
N VAL A 16 -14.49 -2.99 -8.75
CA VAL A 16 -15.04 -4.05 -7.90
C VAL A 16 -16.56 -3.90 -7.77
N ALA A 17 -17.26 -5.02 -7.70
CA ALA A 17 -18.72 -5.08 -7.53
C ALA A 17 -19.08 -4.95 -6.04
N ALA A 18 -18.83 -3.77 -5.49
CA ALA A 18 -19.11 -3.45 -4.08
C ALA A 18 -19.22 -1.94 -3.89
N SER A 19 -19.87 -1.51 -2.80
CA SER A 19 -19.90 -0.10 -2.42
C SER A 19 -18.51 0.41 -2.06
N ALA A 20 -18.32 1.73 -2.13
CA ALA A 20 -17.06 2.35 -1.72
C ALA A 20 -16.76 2.06 -0.24
N GLN A 21 -17.77 2.06 0.62
CA GLN A 21 -17.59 1.74 2.04
C GLN A 21 -17.08 0.32 2.22
N ARG A 22 -17.68 -0.65 1.54
CA ARG A 22 -17.24 -2.05 1.62
C ARG A 22 -15.83 -2.21 1.07
N ALA A 23 -15.54 -1.61 -0.09
CA ALA A 23 -14.22 -1.68 -0.71
C ALA A 23 -13.15 -1.08 0.20
N PHE A 24 -13.43 0.07 0.82
CA PHE A 24 -12.52 0.72 1.76
C PHE A 24 -12.22 -0.18 2.97
N GLU A 25 -13.27 -0.74 3.57
CA GLU A 25 -13.13 -1.62 4.74
C GLU A 25 -12.31 -2.87 4.43
N VAL A 26 -12.60 -3.55 3.32
CA VAL A 26 -11.84 -4.76 2.93
C VAL A 26 -10.39 -4.43 2.63
N PHE A 27 -10.13 -3.30 1.97
CA PHE A 27 -8.76 -2.90 1.65
C PHE A 27 -7.95 -2.60 2.91
N THR A 28 -8.54 -1.96 3.89
CA THR A 28 -7.86 -1.46 5.09
C THR A 28 -7.98 -2.41 6.29
N SER A 29 -9.12 -2.41 6.98
CA SER A 29 -9.33 -3.28 8.14
C SER A 29 -9.27 -4.76 7.78
N GLY A 30 -9.64 -5.11 6.56
CA GLY A 30 -9.61 -6.47 6.05
C GLY A 30 -8.33 -6.87 5.32
N ILE A 31 -7.28 -6.05 5.38
CA ILE A 31 -6.06 -6.29 4.59
C ILE A 31 -5.45 -7.68 4.82
N ASP A 32 -5.54 -8.21 6.03
CA ASP A 32 -4.98 -9.51 6.36
C ASP A 32 -5.60 -10.65 5.54
N ARG A 33 -6.83 -10.47 5.06
CA ARG A 33 -7.55 -11.50 4.30
C ARG A 33 -7.01 -11.69 2.88
N TRP A 34 -6.44 -10.65 2.29
CA TRP A 34 -6.02 -10.70 0.89
C TRP A 34 -4.54 -10.39 0.66
N TRP A 35 -3.86 -9.74 1.60
CA TRP A 35 -2.43 -9.47 1.49
C TRP A 35 -1.65 -10.77 1.63
N PRO A 36 -0.79 -11.13 0.64
CA PRO A 36 -0.10 -12.43 0.66
C PRO A 36 0.87 -12.57 1.83
N LYS A 37 0.84 -13.72 2.47
CA LYS A 37 1.79 -14.04 3.56
C LYS A 37 3.23 -14.12 3.06
N SER A 38 3.43 -14.34 1.77
CA SER A 38 4.76 -14.33 1.13
C SER A 38 5.38 -12.94 0.99
N HIS A 39 4.62 -11.88 1.23
CA HIS A 39 5.09 -10.49 1.11
C HIS A 39 5.62 -9.91 2.42
N GLY A 40 5.96 -10.72 3.39
CA GLY A 40 6.61 -10.25 4.60
C GLY A 40 8.07 -9.90 4.36
N ILE A 41 8.55 -8.83 4.98
CA ILE A 41 9.95 -8.39 4.90
C ILE A 41 10.72 -8.58 6.23
N GLY A 42 10.09 -9.23 7.20
CA GLY A 42 10.72 -9.57 8.47
C GLY A 42 11.60 -10.81 8.37
N ALA A 43 12.40 -11.06 9.41
CA ALA A 43 13.27 -12.23 9.48
C ALA A 43 12.50 -13.53 9.69
N SER A 44 11.28 -13.45 10.20
CA SER A 44 10.38 -14.58 10.47
C SER A 44 9.18 -14.52 9.53
N PRO A 45 8.46 -15.65 9.28
CA PRO A 45 7.30 -15.65 8.41
C PRO A 45 6.20 -14.69 8.89
N LEU A 46 5.51 -14.06 7.94
CA LEU A 46 4.43 -13.13 8.19
C LEU A 46 3.19 -13.89 8.69
N ARG A 47 2.65 -13.46 9.82
CA ARG A 47 1.45 -14.04 10.43
C ARG A 47 0.20 -13.21 10.14
N GLU A 48 0.30 -11.86 10.26
CA GLU A 48 -0.83 -10.96 10.16
C GLU A 48 -0.41 -9.59 9.65
N SER A 49 -1.23 -8.98 8.80
CA SER A 49 -1.07 -7.59 8.35
C SER A 49 -2.14 -6.72 8.99
N VAL A 50 -1.74 -5.55 9.50
CA VAL A 50 -2.65 -4.62 10.20
C VAL A 50 -2.42 -3.20 9.72
N ILE A 51 -3.51 -2.50 9.39
CA ILE A 51 -3.50 -1.05 9.17
C ILE A 51 -4.36 -0.43 10.28
N GLU A 52 -3.75 0.39 11.13
CA GLU A 52 -4.47 1.10 12.18
C GLU A 52 -5.34 2.20 11.55
N PRO A 53 -6.63 2.29 11.88
CA PRO A 53 -7.61 3.07 11.12
C PRO A 53 -7.70 4.53 11.55
N PHE A 54 -6.57 5.25 11.53
CA PHE A 54 -6.53 6.69 11.87
C PHE A 54 -5.25 7.33 11.34
N THR A 55 -5.28 8.64 11.16
CA THR A 55 -4.09 9.40 10.75
C THR A 55 -3.01 9.29 11.84
N GLY A 56 -1.81 8.92 11.45
CA GLY A 56 -0.71 8.63 12.37
C GLY A 56 -0.61 7.16 12.78
N GLY A 57 -1.62 6.35 12.45
CA GLY A 57 -1.59 4.92 12.69
C GLY A 57 -0.53 4.22 11.86
N ARG A 58 -0.20 3.01 12.27
CA ARG A 58 0.82 2.21 11.58
C ARG A 58 0.18 1.22 10.62
N TRP A 59 0.85 0.97 9.52
CA TRP A 59 0.69 -0.24 8.75
C TRP A 59 1.86 -1.14 9.13
N PHE A 60 1.57 -2.27 9.75
CA PHE A 60 2.61 -3.17 10.22
C PHE A 60 2.22 -4.63 10.00
N THR A 61 3.23 -5.49 10.04
CA THR A 61 3.04 -6.93 9.94
C THR A 61 3.53 -7.59 11.22
N ARG A 62 2.74 -8.56 11.71
CA ARG A 62 3.12 -9.42 12.83
C ARG A 62 3.69 -10.70 12.28
N HIS A 63 4.78 -11.15 12.88
CA HIS A 63 5.52 -12.32 12.45
C HIS A 63 5.43 -13.45 13.47
N GLU A 64 5.71 -14.69 13.03
CA GLU A 64 5.57 -15.88 13.88
C GLU A 64 6.46 -15.85 15.12
N ASP A 65 7.59 -15.16 15.06
CA ASP A 65 8.51 -15.01 16.21
C ASP A 65 8.04 -13.93 17.21
N GLY A 66 6.88 -13.34 17.00
CA GLY A 66 6.33 -12.29 17.84
C GLY A 66 6.80 -10.87 17.51
N SER A 67 7.69 -10.70 16.53
CA SER A 67 8.14 -9.36 16.12
C SER A 67 7.11 -8.67 15.24
N ASP A 68 7.08 -7.33 15.33
CA ASP A 68 6.30 -6.47 14.43
C ASP A 68 7.25 -5.72 13.50
N VAL A 69 6.87 -5.63 12.22
CA VAL A 69 7.61 -4.87 11.21
C VAL A 69 6.72 -3.75 10.70
N VAL A 70 7.16 -2.51 10.85
CA VAL A 70 6.43 -1.35 10.34
C VAL A 70 6.66 -1.24 8.85
N VAL A 71 5.58 -1.23 8.07
CA VAL A 71 5.58 -1.05 6.63
C VAL A 71 5.42 0.43 6.29
N GLY A 72 4.62 1.14 7.06
CA GLY A 72 4.37 2.55 6.84
C GLY A 72 3.51 3.17 7.94
N HIS A 73 3.18 4.44 7.73
CA HIS A 73 2.29 5.20 8.63
C HIS A 73 1.17 5.84 7.80
N VAL A 74 -0.03 5.83 8.34
CA VAL A 74 -1.18 6.49 7.72
C VAL A 74 -0.97 8.00 7.77
N ARG A 75 -0.92 8.61 6.60
CA ARG A 75 -0.73 10.07 6.44
C ARG A 75 -2.05 10.80 6.29
N VAL A 76 -3.01 10.16 5.63
CA VAL A 76 -4.36 10.67 5.41
C VAL A 76 -5.34 9.52 5.60
N TRP A 77 -6.42 9.78 6.32
CA TRP A 77 -7.47 8.79 6.57
C TRP A 77 -8.82 9.45 6.33
N GLN A 78 -9.44 9.17 5.19
CA GLN A 78 -10.70 9.78 4.76
C GLN A 78 -11.68 8.71 4.24
N PRO A 79 -12.20 7.84 5.11
CA PRO A 79 -13.16 6.83 4.67
C PRO A 79 -14.49 7.47 4.23
N PRO A 80 -15.17 6.92 3.22
CA PRO A 80 -14.75 5.80 2.38
C PRO A 80 -14.03 6.24 1.09
N GLU A 81 -13.51 7.45 1.04
CA GLU A 81 -13.01 8.06 -0.20
C GLU A 81 -11.56 7.71 -0.51
N ARG A 82 -10.65 7.84 0.50
CA ARG A 82 -9.24 7.59 0.26
C ARG A 82 -8.44 7.45 1.56
N PHE A 83 -7.26 6.87 1.43
CA PHE A 83 -6.22 6.94 2.46
C PHE A 83 -4.85 7.03 1.80
N VAL A 84 -3.89 7.55 2.54
CA VAL A 84 -2.50 7.67 2.11
C VAL A 84 -1.61 7.08 3.19
N VAL A 85 -0.67 6.24 2.80
CA VAL A 85 0.32 5.66 3.71
C VAL A 85 1.72 5.88 3.16
N SER A 86 2.69 6.05 4.05
CA SER A 86 4.09 6.00 3.66
C SER A 86 4.49 4.54 3.38
N TRP A 87 5.49 4.37 2.51
CA TRP A 87 6.06 3.07 2.21
C TRP A 87 7.48 3.06 2.73
N GLU A 88 7.66 2.52 3.94
CA GLU A 88 8.93 2.56 4.69
C GLU A 88 9.71 1.28 4.46
N ILE A 89 9.89 0.95 3.18
CA ILE A 89 10.61 -0.24 2.73
C ILE A 89 11.69 0.21 1.75
N SER A 90 12.93 -0.21 2.00
CA SER A 90 14.04 0.07 1.10
C SER A 90 13.96 -0.76 -0.19
N ALA A 91 14.73 -0.36 -1.20
CA ALA A 91 14.81 -1.10 -2.47
C ALA A 91 15.39 -2.51 -2.31
N ASP A 92 15.98 -2.81 -1.16
CA ASP A 92 16.46 -4.15 -0.80
C ASP A 92 15.44 -4.93 0.01
N TRP A 93 14.20 -4.43 0.08
CA TRP A 93 13.08 -5.06 0.80
C TRP A 93 13.35 -5.22 2.29
N LYS A 94 13.98 -4.23 2.88
CA LYS A 94 14.23 -4.15 4.33
C LYS A 94 13.49 -2.96 4.91
N PRO A 95 13.11 -3.00 6.22
CA PRO A 95 12.53 -1.85 6.88
C PRO A 95 13.43 -0.62 6.77
N GLU A 96 12.85 0.52 6.43
CA GLU A 96 13.54 1.80 6.35
C GLU A 96 12.79 2.83 7.19
N PRO A 97 13.17 3.03 8.46
CA PRO A 97 12.44 3.93 9.35
C PRO A 97 12.62 5.42 9.05
N ARG A 98 13.58 5.78 8.19
CA ARG A 98 13.80 7.20 7.85
C ARG A 98 12.71 7.71 6.92
N MET A 99 11.79 8.51 7.47
CA MET A 99 10.62 9.01 6.73
C MET A 99 11.00 9.81 5.49
N ALA A 100 12.13 10.52 5.52
CA ALA A 100 12.61 11.29 4.37
C ALA A 100 12.91 10.42 3.15
N LEU A 101 13.14 9.12 3.33
CA LEU A 101 13.43 8.17 2.27
C LEU A 101 12.21 7.35 1.85
N ALA A 102 11.07 7.54 2.51
CA ALA A 102 9.87 6.76 2.24
C ALA A 102 9.18 7.22 0.96
N SER A 103 8.80 6.30 0.11
CA SER A 103 7.81 6.55 -0.94
C SER A 103 6.42 6.58 -0.31
N GLU A 104 5.39 6.79 -1.12
CA GLU A 104 4.05 7.01 -0.62
C GLU A 104 3.01 6.31 -1.49
N VAL A 105 1.99 5.74 -0.86
CA VAL A 105 0.89 5.07 -1.56
C VAL A 105 -0.41 5.77 -1.21
N GLU A 106 -1.12 6.19 -2.24
CA GLU A 106 -2.48 6.71 -2.11
C GLU A 106 -3.45 5.71 -2.74
N VAL A 107 -4.54 5.42 -2.04
CA VAL A 107 -5.62 4.56 -2.55
C VAL A 107 -6.91 5.36 -2.52
N ARG A 108 -7.56 5.48 -3.69
CA ARG A 108 -8.83 6.20 -3.86
C ARG A 108 -9.93 5.22 -4.23
N PHE A 109 -11.11 5.46 -3.67
CA PHE A 109 -12.30 4.64 -3.89
C PHE A 109 -13.36 5.51 -4.55
N VAL A 110 -13.44 5.42 -5.88
CA VAL A 110 -14.29 6.29 -6.71
C VAL A 110 -15.61 5.58 -7.00
N VAL A 111 -16.70 6.15 -6.51
CA VAL A 111 -18.03 5.58 -6.69
C VAL A 111 -18.44 5.67 -8.16
N GLU A 112 -18.79 4.52 -8.75
CA GLU A 112 -19.39 4.46 -10.08
C GLU A 112 -20.90 4.20 -9.99
N SER A 113 -21.32 3.43 -8.99
CA SER A 113 -22.72 3.22 -8.61
C SER A 113 -22.78 2.72 -7.18
N GLN A 114 -23.96 2.48 -6.63
CA GLN A 114 -24.11 1.95 -5.27
C GLN A 114 -23.42 0.61 -5.05
N ALA A 115 -23.30 -0.19 -6.11
CA ALA A 115 -22.73 -1.54 -6.05
C ALA A 115 -21.46 -1.69 -6.89
N ARG A 116 -20.84 -0.57 -7.26
CA ARG A 116 -19.66 -0.59 -8.12
C ARG A 116 -18.70 0.54 -7.78
N THR A 117 -17.45 0.19 -7.51
CA THR A 117 -16.43 1.15 -7.11
C THR A 117 -15.15 0.92 -7.92
N ARG A 118 -14.56 2.01 -8.40
CA ARG A 118 -13.23 1.98 -9.01
C ARG A 118 -12.20 2.27 -7.93
N VAL A 119 -11.29 1.34 -7.71
CA VAL A 119 -10.20 1.48 -6.74
C VAL A 119 -8.94 1.86 -7.51
N GLU A 120 -8.36 3.00 -7.17
CA GLU A 120 -7.18 3.54 -7.83
C GLU A 120 -6.02 3.60 -6.84
N VAL A 121 -4.88 3.02 -7.23
CA VAL A 121 -3.64 3.06 -6.44
C VAL A 121 -2.63 3.93 -7.16
N GLU A 122 -2.06 4.90 -6.45
CA GLU A 122 -0.90 5.66 -6.92
C GLU A 122 0.24 5.48 -5.92
N HIS A 123 1.32 4.87 -6.37
CA HIS A 123 2.56 4.75 -5.61
C HIS A 123 3.56 5.75 -6.19
N ARG A 124 4.04 6.68 -5.38
CA ARG A 124 4.76 7.87 -5.83
C ARG A 124 5.93 8.23 -4.91
N ASN A 125 6.68 9.25 -5.33
CA ASN A 125 7.80 9.81 -4.57
C ASN A 125 8.99 8.84 -4.40
N PHE A 126 9.21 8.01 -5.40
CA PHE A 126 10.32 7.05 -5.41
C PHE A 126 11.69 7.74 -5.36
N GLU A 127 11.78 8.97 -5.89
CA GLU A 127 13.02 9.76 -5.91
C GLU A 127 13.56 10.07 -4.52
N ARG A 128 12.74 9.95 -3.48
CA ARG A 128 13.18 10.14 -2.08
C ARG A 128 14.24 9.12 -1.66
N MET A 129 14.25 7.93 -2.29
CA MET A 129 15.26 6.89 -2.04
C MET A 129 16.58 7.14 -2.78
N GLY A 130 16.66 8.17 -3.63
CA GLY A 130 17.68 8.32 -4.64
C GLY A 130 17.26 7.69 -5.96
N ILE A 131 17.93 8.06 -7.06
CA ILE A 131 17.50 7.64 -8.41
C ILE A 131 17.55 6.14 -8.59
N GLU A 132 18.68 5.53 -8.30
CA GLU A 132 18.91 4.10 -8.56
C GLU A 132 17.96 3.23 -7.72
N ALA A 133 17.92 3.47 -6.41
CA ALA A 133 17.03 2.74 -5.51
C ALA A 133 15.56 3.02 -5.82
N GLY A 134 15.22 4.26 -6.14
CA GLY A 134 13.85 4.64 -6.47
C GLY A 134 13.34 3.98 -7.74
N GLU A 135 14.15 3.91 -8.79
CA GLU A 135 13.78 3.21 -10.02
C GLU A 135 13.65 1.70 -9.83
N LYS A 136 14.51 1.13 -9.01
CA LYS A 136 14.44 -0.29 -8.64
C LYS A 136 13.13 -0.60 -7.92
N MET A 137 12.76 0.22 -6.93
CA MET A 137 11.50 0.05 -6.21
C MET A 137 10.31 0.26 -7.13
N ARG A 138 10.33 1.31 -7.95
CA ARG A 138 9.25 1.57 -8.91
C ARG A 138 9.00 0.38 -9.83
N SER A 139 10.04 -0.18 -10.40
CA SER A 139 9.93 -1.33 -11.28
C SER A 139 9.32 -2.55 -10.57
N ALA A 140 9.73 -2.79 -9.33
CA ALA A 140 9.21 -3.91 -8.53
C ALA A 140 7.72 -3.75 -8.21
N VAL A 141 7.30 -2.57 -7.76
CA VAL A 141 5.88 -2.35 -7.38
C VAL A 141 4.99 -2.18 -8.61
N ASP A 142 5.54 -1.75 -9.74
CA ASP A 142 4.80 -1.69 -11.00
C ASP A 142 4.29 -3.07 -11.42
N GLY A 143 5.10 -4.10 -11.23
CA GLY A 143 4.71 -5.49 -11.46
C GLY A 143 3.90 -6.10 -10.31
N GLY A 144 4.02 -5.55 -9.11
CA GLY A 144 3.43 -6.12 -7.90
C GLY A 144 2.00 -5.68 -7.61
N TRP A 145 1.64 -4.44 -7.92
CA TRP A 145 0.31 -3.92 -7.55
C TRP A 145 -0.85 -4.59 -8.28
N SER A 146 -0.72 -4.91 -9.57
CA SER A 146 -1.83 -5.53 -10.31
C SER A 146 -2.27 -6.89 -9.74
N PRO A 147 -1.37 -7.83 -9.44
CA PRO A 147 -1.75 -9.07 -8.77
C PRO A 147 -2.37 -8.85 -7.39
N LEU A 148 -1.86 -7.86 -6.63
CA LEU A 148 -2.41 -7.53 -5.31
C LEU A 148 -3.85 -7.02 -5.42
N LEU A 149 -4.14 -6.15 -6.38
CA LEU A 149 -5.49 -5.64 -6.60
C LEU A 149 -6.45 -6.75 -7.03
N GLU A 150 -5.98 -7.73 -7.80
CA GLU A 150 -6.80 -8.89 -8.15
C GLU A 150 -7.16 -9.74 -6.93
N LEU A 151 -6.22 -9.95 -6.01
CA LEU A 151 -6.48 -10.65 -4.75
C LEU A 151 -7.50 -9.87 -3.90
N PHE A 152 -7.32 -8.56 -3.79
CA PHE A 152 -8.27 -7.69 -3.10
C PHE A 152 -9.68 -7.84 -3.71
N ALA A 153 -9.78 -7.74 -5.04
CA ALA A 153 -11.07 -7.82 -5.73
C ALA A 153 -11.82 -9.13 -5.44
N LYS A 154 -11.10 -10.24 -5.34
CA LYS A 154 -11.70 -11.54 -5.00
C LYS A 154 -12.33 -11.55 -3.62
N HIS A 155 -11.76 -10.82 -2.66
CA HIS A 155 -12.23 -10.80 -1.27
C HIS A 155 -13.35 -9.79 -1.02
N VAL A 156 -13.48 -8.79 -1.88
CA VAL A 156 -14.49 -7.74 -1.73
C VAL A 156 -15.90 -8.24 -2.02
N VAL A 157 -16.05 -9.21 -2.89
CA VAL A 157 -17.34 -9.64 -3.46
C VAL A 157 -18.01 -10.76 -2.64
N VAL A 158 -17.36 -11.25 -1.63
CA VAL A 158 -17.87 -12.37 -0.82
C VAL A 158 -18.76 -11.86 0.31
#